data_68c4c63ec08ba07acbec7afc1ff98723
#
_entry.id   68c4c63ec08ba07acbec7afc1ff98723
#
_cell.length_a   1.000
_cell.length_b   1.000
_cell.length_c   1.000
_cell.angle_alpha   90.00
_cell.angle_beta   90.00
_cell.angle_gamma   90.00
#
_symmetry.space_group_name_H-M   'P 1'
#
loop_
_entity.id
_entity.type
_entity.pdbx_description
1 polymer ?
#
loop_
_entity_poly.entity_id
_entity_poly.type
_entity_poly.pdbx_seq_one_letter_code
_entity_poly.pdbx_strand_id
1 'polypeptide(L)'
;MSTSALASVAVAGTSLPVAADAHASPMPVVQTHMVGAAKVTAISDGFLPIGPEALQGVDAETYAARLAEAHIKTEQHLTGVNAYLIETGDATVLVDAGTGTVMGPTLGALGASLAAMGTDPASITHLVATHLHPDHVGGVLVDGQNVFTGAELVVSGDDVAFWTNEEIAAGAPDGFKPFFELATGVVQSFGDRLREVSGEASIGAGLTAMPMPGHTPGHMGVMLESEGDQLLLWGDILHVPPVQLADPAVTIAFDADADAARATRASVLDMVATDGLAVAGAHISFPGIGYIEKAGSGYRWTAAPYPYG
;
A
#
# COMPACT_ATOMS: atom_id res chain seq x y z
N MET A 1 8.53 -24.46 -16.32
CA MET A 1 9.55 -23.54 -15.80
C MET A 1 9.63 -22.39 -16.78
N SER A 2 8.83 -21.38 -16.57
CA SER A 2 8.81 -20.20 -17.42
C SER A 2 9.61 -19.12 -16.70
N THR A 3 10.79 -18.80 -17.20
CA THR A 3 11.59 -17.69 -16.74
C THR A 3 10.96 -16.40 -17.28
N SER A 4 10.13 -15.76 -16.48
CA SER A 4 9.70 -14.40 -16.77
C SER A 4 10.92 -13.49 -16.73
N ALA A 5 11.33 -13.00 -17.89
CA ALA A 5 12.38 -12.04 -18.00
C ALA A 5 11.89 -10.70 -17.38
N LEU A 6 12.57 -10.24 -16.34
CA LEU A 6 12.45 -8.86 -15.87
C LEU A 6 12.74 -7.94 -17.05
N ALA A 7 11.71 -7.27 -17.56
CA ALA A 7 11.86 -6.28 -18.61
C ALA A 7 12.75 -5.16 -18.06
N SER A 8 13.91 -4.95 -18.70
CA SER A 8 14.84 -3.88 -18.36
C SER A 8 14.21 -2.53 -18.67
N VAL A 9 13.50 -1.96 -17.72
CA VAL A 9 13.13 -0.55 -17.75
C VAL A 9 14.32 0.22 -17.23
N ALA A 10 15.07 0.84 -18.13
CA ALA A 10 16.08 1.81 -17.77
C ALA A 10 15.36 3.05 -17.22
N VAL A 11 15.14 3.09 -15.92
CA VAL A 11 14.83 4.34 -15.24
C VAL A 11 16.11 5.17 -15.27
N ALA A 12 16.18 6.13 -16.18
CA ALA A 12 17.22 7.13 -16.15
C ALA A 12 17.15 7.81 -14.79
N GLY A 13 18.19 7.63 -13.97
CA GLY A 13 18.34 8.28 -12.68
C GLY A 13 18.47 9.78 -12.85
N THR A 14 17.39 10.47 -13.09
CA THR A 14 17.28 11.89 -12.85
C THR A 14 16.86 12.06 -11.41
N SER A 15 17.83 12.41 -10.54
CA SER A 15 17.52 13.03 -9.27
C SER A 15 16.65 14.25 -9.58
N LEU A 16 15.34 14.12 -9.40
CA LEU A 16 14.43 15.25 -9.50
C LEU A 16 14.89 16.28 -8.47
N PRO A 17 15.17 17.54 -8.85
CA PRO A 17 15.30 18.59 -7.87
C PRO A 17 13.89 18.78 -7.27
N VAL A 18 13.63 18.12 -6.14
CA VAL A 18 12.55 18.55 -5.28
C VAL A 18 12.93 19.98 -4.89
N ALA A 19 12.16 20.94 -5.36
CA ALA A 19 12.26 22.31 -4.88
C ALA A 19 12.16 22.24 -3.37
N ALA A 20 13.27 22.54 -2.69
CA ALA A 20 13.36 22.55 -1.25
C ALA A 20 12.67 23.84 -0.74
N ASP A 21 11.36 23.92 -0.92
CA ASP A 21 10.51 24.91 -0.32
C ASP A 21 9.61 24.24 0.72
N ALA A 22 10.08 24.37 1.98
CA ALA A 22 9.28 24.42 3.22
C ALA A 22 8.07 23.49 3.31
N HIS A 23 8.19 22.22 2.93
CA HIS A 23 7.30 21.23 3.48
C HIS A 23 7.85 20.84 4.85
N ALA A 24 7.24 21.42 5.90
CA ALA A 24 7.38 20.91 7.26
C ALA A 24 7.23 19.39 7.22
N SER A 25 7.96 18.67 8.06
CA SER A 25 7.78 17.23 8.25
C SER A 25 6.30 16.92 8.25
N PRO A 26 5.84 15.83 7.57
CA PRO A 26 4.43 15.55 7.47
C PRO A 26 3.80 15.53 8.87
N MET A 27 2.70 16.26 9.02
CA MET A 27 2.00 16.33 10.31
C MET A 27 1.23 15.03 10.55
N PRO A 28 1.14 14.56 11.80
CA PRO A 28 0.26 13.45 12.15
C PRO A 28 -1.17 13.70 11.66
N VAL A 29 -1.68 12.86 10.79
CA VAL A 29 -3.06 12.93 10.28
C VAL A 29 -3.68 11.55 10.42
N VAL A 30 -4.77 11.47 11.19
CA VAL A 30 -5.49 10.23 11.44
C VAL A 30 -6.99 10.43 11.32
N GLN A 31 -7.71 9.41 10.91
CA GLN A 31 -9.18 9.40 10.86
C GLN A 31 -9.70 8.00 11.20
N THR A 32 -10.66 7.95 12.10
CA THR A 32 -11.30 6.69 12.52
C THR A 32 -12.55 6.40 11.71
N HIS A 33 -12.75 5.12 11.39
CA HIS A 33 -13.93 4.56 10.75
C HIS A 33 -14.32 3.29 11.49
N MET A 34 -15.61 3.01 11.66
CA MET A 34 -16.10 1.78 12.27
C MET A 34 -16.50 0.77 11.20
N VAL A 35 -16.14 -0.50 11.42
CA VAL A 35 -16.58 -1.65 10.64
C VAL A 35 -17.18 -2.62 11.66
N GLY A 36 -18.50 -2.63 11.76
CA GLY A 36 -19.17 -3.30 12.88
C GLY A 36 -18.62 -2.81 14.23
N ALA A 37 -18.12 -3.73 15.06
CA ALA A 37 -17.47 -3.42 16.33
C ALA A 37 -15.97 -3.11 16.21
N ALA A 38 -15.35 -3.32 15.05
CA ALA A 38 -13.94 -3.04 14.84
C ALA A 38 -13.71 -1.55 14.54
N LYS A 39 -12.71 -0.95 15.22
CA LYS A 39 -12.29 0.42 14.98
C LYS A 39 -11.11 0.42 14.02
N VAL A 40 -11.27 1.06 12.86
CA VAL A 40 -10.24 1.22 11.84
C VAL A 40 -9.77 2.66 11.83
N THR A 41 -8.51 2.90 12.18
CA THR A 41 -7.90 4.24 12.11
C THR A 41 -6.98 4.30 10.90
N ALA A 42 -7.38 5.07 9.89
CA ALA A 42 -6.50 5.44 8.80
C ALA A 42 -5.42 6.40 9.31
N ILE A 43 -4.19 6.16 8.93
CA ILE A 43 -3.01 6.95 9.30
C ILE A 43 -2.31 7.37 8.01
N SER A 44 -2.14 8.68 7.80
CA SER A 44 -1.33 9.16 6.69
C SER A 44 0.15 9.12 7.05
N ASP A 45 0.94 8.43 6.25
CA ASP A 45 2.40 8.49 6.33
C ASP A 45 2.99 9.66 5.54
N GLY A 46 2.17 10.25 4.64
CA GLY A 46 2.55 11.34 3.76
C GLY A 46 2.12 11.10 2.32
N PHE A 47 2.94 11.57 1.37
CA PHE A 47 2.62 11.44 -0.06
C PHE A 47 3.84 11.29 -0.95
N LEU A 48 3.63 10.67 -2.12
CA LEU A 48 4.59 10.53 -3.22
C LEU A 48 4.09 11.26 -4.46
N PRO A 49 4.93 12.02 -5.20
CA PRO A 49 4.58 12.50 -6.52
C PRO A 49 4.75 11.36 -7.55
N ILE A 50 3.71 11.08 -8.33
CA ILE A 50 3.75 10.10 -9.43
C ILE A 50 3.39 10.81 -10.72
N GLY A 51 4.34 10.87 -11.65
CA GLY A 51 4.17 11.44 -12.98
C GLY A 51 3.78 10.39 -14.04
N PRO A 52 3.48 10.83 -15.27
CA PRO A 52 3.10 9.94 -16.36
C PRO A 52 4.21 8.95 -16.75
N GLU A 53 5.47 9.29 -16.48
CA GLU A 53 6.63 8.44 -16.76
C GLU A 53 6.67 7.15 -15.94
N ALA A 54 5.99 7.14 -14.81
CA ALA A 54 5.85 5.94 -13.98
C ALA A 54 4.73 5.01 -14.47
N LEU A 55 3.84 5.48 -15.35
CA LEU A 55 2.72 4.69 -15.83
C LEU A 55 2.98 4.10 -17.22
N GLN A 56 2.38 2.94 -17.47
CA GLN A 56 2.43 2.27 -18.78
C GLN A 56 1.02 2.12 -19.33
N GLY A 57 0.86 2.38 -20.63
CA GLY A 57 -0.44 2.31 -21.31
C GLY A 57 -1.22 3.62 -21.33
N VAL A 58 -0.62 4.73 -20.88
CA VAL A 58 -1.20 6.08 -20.94
C VAL A 58 -0.13 7.08 -21.41
N ASP A 59 -0.51 8.03 -22.24
CA ASP A 59 0.39 9.14 -22.63
C ASP A 59 0.23 10.34 -21.66
N ALA A 60 1.19 11.27 -21.74
CA ALA A 60 1.22 12.44 -20.86
C ALA A 60 0.02 13.39 -21.05
N GLU A 61 -0.53 13.48 -22.26
CA GLU A 61 -1.70 14.32 -22.53
C GLU A 61 -2.95 13.73 -21.87
N THR A 62 -3.18 12.44 -22.06
CA THR A 62 -4.29 11.71 -21.42
C THR A 62 -4.15 11.73 -19.90
N TYR A 63 -2.94 11.51 -19.36
CA TYR A 63 -2.66 11.61 -17.93
C TYR A 63 -3.05 13.00 -17.38
N ALA A 64 -2.59 14.08 -18.00
CA ALA A 64 -2.91 15.45 -17.60
C ALA A 64 -4.42 15.74 -17.69
N ALA A 65 -5.11 15.24 -18.71
CA ALA A 65 -6.54 15.37 -18.87
C ALA A 65 -7.30 14.67 -17.70
N ARG A 66 -6.88 13.46 -17.30
CA ARG A 66 -7.47 12.74 -16.16
C ARG A 66 -7.26 13.45 -14.84
N LEU A 67 -6.08 14.03 -14.61
CA LEU A 67 -5.85 14.86 -13.42
C LEU A 67 -6.75 16.10 -13.41
N ALA A 68 -6.90 16.77 -14.55
CA ALA A 68 -7.76 17.95 -14.68
C ALA A 68 -9.25 17.62 -14.44
N GLU A 69 -9.75 16.49 -14.96
CA GLU A 69 -11.10 15.97 -14.70
C GLU A 69 -11.33 15.71 -13.21
N ALA A 70 -10.29 15.25 -12.50
CA ALA A 70 -10.31 15.05 -11.05
C ALA A 70 -10.03 16.33 -10.24
N HIS A 71 -9.97 17.52 -10.89
CA HIS A 71 -9.64 18.81 -10.29
C HIS A 71 -8.25 18.89 -9.62
N ILE A 72 -7.34 18.00 -10.00
CA ILE A 72 -5.94 18.02 -9.55
C ILE A 72 -5.17 19.03 -10.41
N LYS A 73 -4.51 20.00 -9.75
CA LYS A 73 -3.83 21.13 -10.42
C LYS A 73 -2.32 20.97 -10.49
N THR A 74 -1.77 19.93 -9.91
CA THR A 74 -0.34 19.62 -9.96
C THR A 74 -0.01 18.90 -11.25
N GLU A 75 1.23 19.06 -11.78
CA GLU A 75 1.70 18.34 -12.96
C GLU A 75 1.83 16.83 -12.70
N GLN A 76 2.05 16.46 -11.44
CA GLN A 76 2.11 15.07 -10.98
C GLN A 76 0.99 14.81 -9.98
N HIS A 77 0.48 13.59 -9.97
CA HIS A 77 -0.42 13.15 -8.91
C HIS A 77 0.35 13.02 -7.59
N LEU A 78 -0.15 13.66 -6.54
CA LEU A 78 0.37 13.46 -5.19
C LEU A 78 -0.39 12.29 -4.57
N THR A 79 0.17 11.09 -4.70
CA THR A 79 -0.47 9.89 -4.16
C THR A 79 -0.21 9.78 -2.67
N GLY A 80 -1.25 9.46 -1.90
CA GLY A 80 -1.10 9.22 -0.46
C GLY A 80 -0.31 7.95 -0.18
N VAL A 81 0.27 7.87 1.00
CA VAL A 81 0.74 6.62 1.61
C VAL A 81 -0.03 6.46 2.92
N ASN A 82 -0.97 5.53 2.94
CA ASN A 82 -1.84 5.28 4.08
C ASN A 82 -1.56 3.92 4.69
N ALA A 83 -1.52 3.88 6.03
CA ALA A 83 -1.55 2.66 6.82
C ALA A 83 -2.84 2.62 7.65
N TYR A 84 -3.20 1.44 8.15
CA TYR A 84 -4.47 1.28 8.87
C TYR A 84 -4.26 0.52 10.18
N LEU A 85 -4.56 1.17 11.29
CA LEU A 85 -4.59 0.54 12.62
C LEU A 85 -6.00 0.01 12.88
N ILE A 86 -6.11 -1.29 13.12
CA ILE A 86 -7.37 -1.98 13.36
C ILE A 86 -7.36 -2.46 14.81
N GLU A 87 -8.33 -1.98 15.58
CA GLU A 87 -8.53 -2.38 16.97
C GLU A 87 -9.80 -3.21 17.04
N THR A 88 -9.66 -4.46 17.45
CA THR A 88 -10.76 -5.36 17.80
C THR A 88 -10.69 -5.65 19.28
N GLY A 89 -11.69 -6.38 19.86
CA GLY A 89 -11.69 -6.64 21.31
C GLY A 89 -10.40 -7.27 21.84
N ASP A 90 -9.72 -8.09 21.04
CA ASP A 90 -8.61 -8.93 21.48
C ASP A 90 -7.27 -8.62 20.74
N ALA A 91 -7.26 -7.77 19.72
CA ALA A 91 -6.08 -7.52 18.90
C ALA A 91 -5.96 -6.07 18.46
N THR A 92 -4.71 -5.62 18.34
CA THR A 92 -4.33 -4.37 17.69
C THR A 92 -3.47 -4.75 16.49
N VAL A 93 -4.02 -4.55 15.29
CA VAL A 93 -3.41 -4.95 14.02
C VAL A 93 -3.04 -3.70 13.24
N LEU A 94 -1.80 -3.59 12.81
CA LEU A 94 -1.38 -2.55 11.87
C LEU A 94 -1.24 -3.17 10.48
N VAL A 95 -1.95 -2.65 9.50
CA VAL A 95 -1.79 -3.00 8.10
C VAL A 95 -0.91 -1.96 7.44
N ASP A 96 0.26 -2.38 7.03
CA ASP A 96 1.40 -1.61 6.53
C ASP A 96 2.00 -0.65 7.58
N ALA A 97 3.29 -0.36 7.45
CA ALA A 97 4.07 0.40 8.43
C ALA A 97 4.63 1.72 7.89
N GLY A 98 4.20 2.15 6.71
CA GLY A 98 4.72 3.36 6.07
C GLY A 98 6.20 3.28 5.72
N THR A 99 6.79 4.42 5.42
CA THR A 99 8.16 4.53 4.87
C THR A 99 9.24 4.70 5.94
N GLY A 100 8.90 5.10 7.15
CA GLY A 100 9.92 5.55 8.09
C GLY A 100 10.75 6.70 7.52
N THR A 101 12.08 6.50 7.41
CA THR A 101 13.01 7.52 6.90
C THR A 101 13.60 7.19 5.52
N VAL A 102 13.10 6.13 4.84
CA VAL A 102 13.81 5.57 3.67
C VAL A 102 13.42 6.21 2.32
N MET A 103 12.32 6.97 2.23
CA MET A 103 11.79 7.48 0.96
C MET A 103 11.68 9.01 0.83
N GLY A 104 12.24 9.78 1.73
CA GLY A 104 12.35 11.24 1.61
C GLY A 104 11.41 12.04 2.51
N PRO A 105 11.43 13.38 2.41
CA PRO A 105 10.93 14.28 3.46
C PRO A 105 9.41 14.48 3.47
N THR A 106 8.69 14.02 2.45
CA THR A 106 7.22 14.13 2.37
C THR A 106 6.48 12.96 3.01
N LEU A 107 7.24 12.02 3.58
CA LEU A 107 6.80 10.72 4.11
C LEU A 107 7.35 10.50 5.52
N GLY A 108 6.95 9.41 6.16
CA GLY A 108 7.47 8.98 7.46
C GLY A 108 6.69 9.51 8.66
N ALA A 109 5.43 9.92 8.49
CA ALA A 109 4.60 10.44 9.59
C ALA A 109 3.99 9.36 10.48
N LEU A 110 4.02 8.08 10.08
CA LEU A 110 3.33 7.00 10.81
C LEU A 110 3.76 6.93 12.28
N GLY A 111 5.06 6.91 12.56
CA GLY A 111 5.57 6.82 13.94
C GLY A 111 5.11 7.98 14.81
N ALA A 112 5.15 9.23 14.27
CA ALA A 112 4.65 10.41 14.96
C ALA A 112 3.12 10.35 15.17
N SER A 113 2.39 9.78 14.21
CA SER A 113 0.93 9.60 14.29
C SER A 113 0.55 8.58 15.36
N LEU A 114 1.25 7.44 15.44
CA LEU A 114 1.07 6.46 16.51
C LEU A 114 1.35 7.09 17.89
N ALA A 115 2.45 7.84 18.01
CA ALA A 115 2.78 8.53 19.25
C ALA A 115 1.72 9.58 19.65
N ALA A 116 1.20 10.35 18.69
CA ALA A 116 0.14 11.34 18.94
C ALA A 116 -1.18 10.69 19.38
N MET A 117 -1.47 9.45 18.93
CA MET A 117 -2.61 8.67 19.40
C MET A 117 -2.35 7.98 20.75
N GLY A 118 -1.13 8.02 21.28
CA GLY A 118 -0.74 7.28 22.48
C GLY A 118 -0.57 5.77 22.25
N THR A 119 -0.42 5.35 21.00
CA THR A 119 -0.20 3.95 20.63
C THR A 119 1.29 3.64 20.64
N ASP A 120 1.72 2.77 21.52
CA ASP A 120 3.08 2.24 21.53
C ASP A 120 3.22 1.19 20.41
N PRO A 121 4.16 1.34 19.46
CA PRO A 121 4.42 0.32 18.44
C PRO A 121 4.65 -1.08 19.02
N ALA A 122 5.25 -1.18 20.22
CA ALA A 122 5.48 -2.45 20.89
C ALA A 122 4.17 -3.13 21.39
N SER A 123 3.07 -2.38 21.49
CA SER A 123 1.75 -2.91 21.88
C SER A 123 0.94 -3.50 20.72
N ILE A 124 1.39 -3.28 19.49
CA ILE A 124 0.76 -3.86 18.30
C ILE A 124 0.99 -5.37 18.31
N THR A 125 -0.09 -6.13 18.13
CA THR A 125 -0.05 -7.59 18.20
C THR A 125 0.27 -8.25 16.87
N HIS A 126 -0.16 -7.64 15.76
CA HIS A 126 0.12 -8.10 14.40
C HIS A 126 0.48 -6.92 13.52
N LEU A 127 1.55 -7.06 12.77
CA LEU A 127 1.85 -6.22 11.62
C LEU A 127 1.54 -7.06 10.38
N VAL A 128 0.60 -6.61 9.57
CA VAL A 128 0.26 -7.26 8.31
C VAL A 128 0.86 -6.45 7.18
N ALA A 129 1.86 -6.98 6.49
CA ALA A 129 2.39 -6.35 5.31
C ALA A 129 1.60 -6.82 4.08
N THR A 130 0.95 -5.89 3.38
CA THR A 130 0.27 -6.20 2.12
C THR A 130 1.28 -6.72 1.09
N HIS A 131 2.50 -6.18 1.14
CA HIS A 131 3.69 -6.60 0.40
C HIS A 131 4.94 -5.93 0.98
N LEU A 132 6.12 -6.22 0.45
CA LEU A 132 7.38 -5.79 1.07
C LEU A 132 8.06 -4.59 0.39
N HIS A 133 7.31 -3.68 -0.28
CA HIS A 133 7.86 -2.41 -0.76
C HIS A 133 8.20 -1.45 0.39
N PRO A 134 9.15 -0.52 0.16
CA PRO A 134 9.64 0.39 1.20
C PRO A 134 8.59 1.27 1.86
N ASP A 135 7.56 1.67 1.14
CA ASP A 135 6.47 2.50 1.65
C ASP A 135 5.42 1.73 2.47
N HIS A 136 5.54 0.41 2.52
CA HIS A 136 4.70 -0.48 3.33
C HIS A 136 5.42 -1.06 4.53
N VAL A 137 6.76 -1.20 4.45
CA VAL A 137 7.52 -1.82 5.55
C VAL A 137 8.71 -0.99 6.05
N GLY A 138 8.99 0.18 5.45
CA GLY A 138 10.14 1.01 5.82
C GLY A 138 10.10 1.53 7.25
N GLY A 139 8.91 1.75 7.79
CA GLY A 139 8.72 2.18 9.18
C GLY A 139 8.96 1.10 10.24
N VAL A 140 9.22 -0.15 9.83
CA VAL A 140 9.54 -1.24 10.76
C VAL A 140 10.87 -1.02 11.46
N LEU A 141 11.87 -0.55 10.71
CA LEU A 141 13.23 -0.39 11.21
C LEU A 141 13.56 1.09 11.47
N VAL A 142 13.67 1.46 12.74
CA VAL A 142 14.14 2.78 13.16
C VAL A 142 15.57 2.61 13.71
N ASP A 143 16.52 3.32 13.14
CA ASP A 143 17.94 3.17 13.46
C ASP A 143 18.43 1.69 13.44
N GLY A 144 17.88 0.92 12.49
CA GLY A 144 18.17 -0.49 12.31
C GLY A 144 17.54 -1.44 13.34
N GLN A 145 16.64 -0.94 14.18
CA GLN A 145 15.96 -1.75 15.20
C GLN A 145 14.45 -1.87 14.87
N ASN A 146 13.92 -3.08 14.98
CA ASN A 146 12.48 -3.33 14.83
C ASN A 146 11.72 -2.69 16.01
N VAL A 147 10.85 -1.72 15.71
CA VAL A 147 10.05 -1.04 16.74
C VAL A 147 8.76 -1.78 17.12
N PHE A 148 8.31 -2.73 16.30
CA PHE A 148 7.12 -3.56 16.54
C PHE A 148 7.49 -4.84 17.28
N THR A 149 8.10 -4.69 18.47
CA THR A 149 8.69 -5.80 19.22
C THR A 149 7.66 -6.79 19.76
N GLY A 150 6.41 -6.39 19.94
CA GLY A 150 5.30 -7.25 20.36
C GLY A 150 4.56 -7.94 19.20
N ALA A 151 4.78 -7.50 17.96
CA ALA A 151 4.00 -7.96 16.83
C ALA A 151 4.52 -9.27 16.22
N GLU A 152 3.59 -10.08 15.71
CA GLU A 152 3.85 -11.07 14.67
C GLU A 152 3.79 -10.35 13.30
N LEU A 153 4.77 -10.58 12.41
CA LEU A 153 4.69 -10.13 11.01
C LEU A 153 3.93 -11.16 10.20
N VAL A 154 2.78 -10.78 9.65
CA VAL A 154 2.01 -11.59 8.71
C VAL A 154 2.25 -11.07 7.31
N VAL A 155 2.74 -11.91 6.42
CA VAL A 155 3.11 -11.56 5.04
C VAL A 155 2.97 -12.78 4.13
N SER A 156 2.78 -12.57 2.84
CA SER A 156 2.78 -13.68 1.86
C SER A 156 4.15 -14.35 1.77
N GLY A 157 4.18 -15.69 1.81
CA GLY A 157 5.40 -16.46 1.58
C GLY A 157 5.99 -16.23 0.19
N ASP A 158 5.18 -15.91 -0.83
CA ASP A 158 5.66 -15.59 -2.17
C ASP A 158 6.45 -14.27 -2.19
N ASP A 159 6.04 -13.28 -1.38
CA ASP A 159 6.78 -12.03 -1.22
C ASP A 159 8.08 -12.26 -0.44
N VAL A 160 8.04 -13.00 0.64
CA VAL A 160 9.26 -13.38 1.37
C VAL A 160 10.24 -14.08 0.45
N ALA A 161 9.79 -15.09 -0.31
CA ALA A 161 10.65 -15.83 -1.24
C ALA A 161 11.23 -14.96 -2.36
N PHE A 162 10.49 -13.94 -2.83
CA PHE A 162 10.98 -13.02 -3.86
C PHE A 162 11.98 -12.02 -3.29
N TRP A 163 11.61 -11.29 -2.24
CA TRP A 163 12.39 -10.17 -1.73
C TRP A 163 13.65 -10.57 -0.93
N THR A 164 13.70 -11.83 -0.44
CA THR A 164 14.90 -12.35 0.26
C THR A 164 15.79 -13.20 -0.65
N ASN A 165 15.49 -13.28 -1.95
CA ASN A 165 16.27 -14.08 -2.91
C ASN A 165 17.50 -13.31 -3.39
N GLU A 166 18.70 -13.77 -3.02
CA GLU A 166 19.95 -13.14 -3.38
C GLU A 166 20.24 -13.12 -4.89
N GLU A 167 19.79 -14.13 -5.64
CA GLU A 167 19.98 -14.18 -7.10
C GLU A 167 19.09 -13.13 -7.80
N ILE A 168 17.85 -12.97 -7.36
CA ILE A 168 16.94 -11.94 -7.87
C ILE A 168 17.48 -10.56 -7.51
N ALA A 169 17.89 -10.34 -6.27
CA ALA A 169 18.48 -9.09 -5.80
C ALA A 169 19.73 -8.70 -6.60
N ALA A 170 20.62 -9.66 -6.87
CA ALA A 170 21.83 -9.42 -7.66
C ALA A 170 21.53 -9.03 -9.12
N GLY A 171 20.46 -9.59 -9.70
CA GLY A 171 20.01 -9.29 -11.05
C GLY A 171 19.13 -8.04 -11.17
N ALA A 172 18.68 -7.47 -10.06
CA ALA A 172 17.80 -6.31 -10.04
C ALA A 172 18.53 -5.02 -10.49
N PRO A 173 17.82 -4.06 -11.12
CA PRO A 173 18.35 -2.73 -11.37
C PRO A 173 18.87 -2.08 -10.10
N ASP A 174 19.94 -1.29 -10.18
CA ASP A 174 20.59 -0.71 -8.99
C ASP A 174 19.65 0.08 -8.09
N GLY A 175 18.64 0.76 -8.66
CA GLY A 175 17.63 1.49 -7.90
C GLY A 175 16.70 0.61 -7.06
N PHE A 176 16.58 -0.69 -7.38
CA PHE A 176 15.75 -1.65 -6.64
C PHE A 176 16.53 -2.46 -5.59
N LYS A 177 17.84 -2.51 -5.67
CA LYS A 177 18.67 -3.26 -4.70
C LYS A 177 18.41 -2.86 -3.25
N PRO A 178 18.29 -1.55 -2.91
CA PRO A 178 17.95 -1.14 -1.56
C PRO A 178 16.60 -1.67 -1.05
N PHE A 179 15.64 -1.95 -1.95
CA PHE A 179 14.36 -2.53 -1.58
C PHE A 179 14.51 -3.97 -1.08
N PHE A 180 15.35 -4.77 -1.79
CA PHE A 180 15.69 -6.13 -1.34
C PHE A 180 16.42 -6.13 0.00
N GLU A 181 17.36 -5.21 0.19
CA GLU A 181 18.11 -5.07 1.46
C GLU A 181 17.16 -4.73 2.61
N LEU A 182 16.26 -3.77 2.41
CA LEU A 182 15.25 -3.37 3.40
C LEU A 182 14.32 -4.54 3.73
N ALA A 183 13.69 -5.15 2.71
CA ALA A 183 12.75 -6.25 2.88
C ALA A 183 13.41 -7.43 3.61
N THR A 184 14.64 -7.81 3.23
CA THR A 184 15.42 -8.85 3.93
C THR A 184 15.66 -8.47 5.39
N GLY A 185 16.07 -7.23 5.66
CA GLY A 185 16.30 -6.75 7.03
C GLY A 185 15.01 -6.77 7.87
N VAL A 186 13.89 -6.35 7.29
CA VAL A 186 12.56 -6.40 7.94
C VAL A 186 12.20 -7.84 8.29
N VAL A 187 12.20 -8.74 7.32
CA VAL A 187 11.85 -10.17 7.53
C VAL A 187 12.74 -10.78 8.61
N GLN A 188 14.06 -10.59 8.55
CA GLN A 188 15.00 -11.11 9.53
C GLN A 188 14.77 -10.54 10.94
N SER A 189 14.32 -9.29 11.05
CA SER A 189 14.12 -8.62 12.35
C SER A 189 12.98 -9.23 13.18
N PHE A 190 12.08 -9.99 12.56
CA PHE A 190 10.99 -10.68 13.25
C PHE A 190 11.39 -12.07 13.76
N GLY A 191 12.33 -12.76 13.09
CA GLY A 191 12.75 -14.10 13.52
C GLY A 191 11.57 -15.07 13.67
N ASP A 192 11.42 -15.67 14.86
CA ASP A 192 10.33 -16.61 15.14
C ASP A 192 8.93 -15.97 15.15
N ARG A 193 8.84 -14.66 15.07
CA ARG A 193 7.57 -13.91 14.96
C ARG A 193 7.16 -13.62 13.51
N LEU A 194 7.85 -14.21 12.54
CA LEU A 194 7.44 -14.21 11.14
C LEU A 194 6.37 -15.29 10.92
N ARG A 195 5.25 -14.90 10.35
CA ARG A 195 4.18 -15.78 9.89
C ARG A 195 3.94 -15.60 8.41
N GLU A 196 4.40 -16.55 7.64
CA GLU A 196 4.12 -16.61 6.21
C GLU A 196 2.72 -17.19 5.97
N VAL A 197 1.95 -16.54 5.08
CA VAL A 197 0.65 -17.03 4.63
C VAL A 197 0.70 -17.37 3.15
N SER A 198 -0.17 -18.28 2.71
CA SER A 198 -0.30 -18.69 1.31
C SER A 198 -1.77 -18.88 0.97
N GLY A 199 -2.17 -18.38 -0.19
CA GLY A 199 -3.57 -18.38 -0.59
C GLY A 199 -4.43 -17.51 0.33
N GLU A 200 -5.73 -17.75 0.32
CA GLU A 200 -6.65 -17.14 1.28
C GLU A 200 -6.43 -17.78 2.66
N ALA A 201 -6.12 -16.94 3.65
CA ALA A 201 -5.74 -17.42 4.97
C ALA A 201 -6.26 -16.51 6.09
N SER A 202 -6.83 -17.11 7.14
CA SER A 202 -7.23 -16.35 8.33
C SER A 202 -6.00 -15.80 9.04
N ILE A 203 -6.02 -14.49 9.34
CA ILE A 203 -5.01 -13.82 10.17
C ILE A 203 -5.39 -13.89 11.64
N GLY A 204 -6.67 -13.99 11.94
CA GLY A 204 -7.27 -13.82 13.25
C GLY A 204 -7.98 -12.48 13.38
N ALA A 205 -8.64 -12.25 14.51
CA ALA A 205 -9.31 -10.97 14.82
C ALA A 205 -10.31 -10.48 13.76
N GLY A 206 -10.97 -11.40 13.03
CA GLY A 206 -11.88 -11.05 11.92
C GLY A 206 -11.18 -10.69 10.62
N LEU A 207 -9.87 -10.92 10.50
CA LEU A 207 -9.07 -10.58 9.32
C LEU A 207 -8.71 -11.83 8.52
N THR A 208 -8.78 -11.70 7.19
CA THR A 208 -8.41 -12.74 6.21
C THR A 208 -7.50 -12.14 5.15
N ALA A 209 -6.33 -12.75 4.93
CA ALA A 209 -5.46 -12.43 3.82
C ALA A 209 -6.08 -12.92 2.51
N MET A 210 -6.08 -12.08 1.49
CA MET A 210 -6.62 -12.37 0.15
C MET A 210 -5.52 -12.16 -0.89
N PRO A 211 -5.07 -13.20 -1.61
CA PRO A 211 -4.05 -13.06 -2.63
C PRO A 211 -4.48 -12.10 -3.75
N MET A 212 -3.63 -11.12 -4.05
CA MET A 212 -3.82 -10.13 -5.11
C MET A 212 -2.51 -9.91 -5.88
N PRO A 213 -1.91 -10.99 -6.46
CA PRO A 213 -0.57 -10.94 -7.01
C PRO A 213 -0.48 -10.08 -8.27
N GLY A 214 0.75 -9.62 -8.57
CA GLY A 214 1.09 -8.88 -9.79
C GLY A 214 1.89 -7.64 -9.48
N HIS A 215 1.43 -6.76 -8.61
CA HIS A 215 2.23 -5.64 -8.12
C HIS A 215 3.53 -6.14 -7.48
N THR A 216 3.42 -7.07 -6.56
CA THR A 216 4.50 -8.00 -6.20
C THR A 216 4.00 -9.44 -6.35
N PRO A 217 4.89 -10.45 -6.39
CA PRO A 217 4.46 -11.85 -6.50
C PRO A 217 3.52 -12.30 -5.39
N GLY A 218 3.73 -11.79 -4.19
CA GLY A 218 2.95 -12.12 -3.00
C GLY A 218 2.04 -11.00 -2.50
N HIS A 219 1.80 -9.94 -3.30
CA HIS A 219 0.88 -8.89 -2.91
C HIS A 219 -0.47 -9.46 -2.49
N MET A 220 -1.00 -9.00 -1.36
CA MET A 220 -2.28 -9.42 -0.79
C MET A 220 -3.09 -8.24 -0.28
N GLY A 221 -4.41 -8.37 -0.35
CA GLY A 221 -5.34 -7.55 0.42
C GLY A 221 -5.65 -8.19 1.76
N VAL A 222 -6.33 -7.44 2.61
CA VAL A 222 -6.81 -7.89 3.92
C VAL A 222 -8.29 -7.60 4.03
N MET A 223 -9.11 -8.64 4.09
CA MET A 223 -10.55 -8.49 4.37
C MET A 223 -10.76 -8.43 5.88
N LEU A 224 -11.35 -7.35 6.35
CA LEU A 224 -11.88 -7.23 7.71
C LEU A 224 -13.37 -7.52 7.68
N GLU A 225 -13.83 -8.41 8.55
CA GLU A 225 -15.23 -8.67 8.79
C GLU A 225 -15.55 -8.55 10.29
N SER A 226 -16.57 -7.76 10.62
CA SER A 226 -17.03 -7.57 11.99
C SER A 226 -18.52 -7.29 12.00
N GLU A 227 -19.29 -8.10 12.73
CA GLU A 227 -20.75 -7.97 12.92
C GLU A 227 -21.56 -7.89 11.61
N GLY A 228 -21.04 -8.47 10.52
CA GLY A 228 -21.66 -8.47 9.19
C GLY A 228 -21.26 -7.29 8.30
N ASP A 229 -20.49 -6.31 8.82
CA ASP A 229 -19.86 -5.28 8.02
C ASP A 229 -18.50 -5.75 7.53
N GLN A 230 -18.11 -5.29 6.34
CA GLN A 230 -16.87 -5.69 5.67
C GLN A 230 -16.11 -4.48 5.14
N LEU A 231 -14.76 -4.55 5.21
CA LEU A 231 -13.83 -3.61 4.60
C LEU A 231 -12.67 -4.37 3.98
N LEU A 232 -12.41 -4.15 2.70
CA LEU A 232 -11.24 -4.69 2.02
C LEU A 232 -10.11 -3.65 2.01
N LEU A 233 -9.04 -3.92 2.76
CA LEU A 233 -7.79 -3.18 2.64
C LEU A 233 -6.99 -3.81 1.49
N TRP A 234 -6.92 -3.15 0.35
CA TRP A 234 -6.48 -3.78 -0.91
C TRP A 234 -5.04 -3.49 -1.33
N GLY A 235 -4.24 -2.82 -0.42
CA GLY A 235 -2.84 -2.46 -0.73
C GLY A 235 -2.72 -1.62 -2.00
N ASP A 236 -1.93 -2.10 -2.96
CA ASP A 236 -1.48 -1.40 -4.16
C ASP A 236 -2.23 -1.80 -5.44
N ILE A 237 -3.55 -1.93 -5.34
CA ILE A 237 -4.39 -2.11 -6.52
C ILE A 237 -4.39 -0.87 -7.41
N LEU A 238 -4.31 0.34 -6.82
CA LEU A 238 -4.26 1.62 -7.51
C LEU A 238 -3.17 2.52 -6.93
N HIS A 239 -2.49 3.29 -7.80
CA HIS A 239 -1.50 4.30 -7.41
C HIS A 239 -1.89 5.70 -7.88
N VAL A 240 -2.53 5.80 -9.05
CA VAL A 240 -3.03 7.05 -9.64
C VAL A 240 -4.52 6.86 -9.95
N PRO A 241 -5.40 6.94 -8.95
CA PRO A 241 -6.83 6.66 -9.09
C PRO A 241 -7.51 7.37 -10.26
N PRO A 242 -7.27 8.67 -10.55
CA PRO A 242 -7.91 9.34 -11.68
C PRO A 242 -7.62 8.71 -13.04
N VAL A 243 -6.45 8.09 -13.19
CA VAL A 243 -6.02 7.43 -14.44
C VAL A 243 -6.46 5.97 -14.44
N GLN A 244 -6.09 5.21 -13.39
CA GLN A 244 -6.28 3.77 -13.35
C GLN A 244 -7.74 3.32 -13.10
N LEU A 245 -8.58 4.19 -12.54
CA LEU A 245 -10.03 3.94 -12.49
C LEU A 245 -10.70 4.20 -13.84
N ALA A 246 -10.25 5.22 -14.57
CA ALA A 246 -10.78 5.50 -15.91
C ALA A 246 -10.37 4.43 -16.93
N ASP A 247 -9.13 3.92 -16.79
CA ASP A 247 -8.60 2.80 -17.59
C ASP A 247 -7.82 1.82 -16.68
N PRO A 248 -8.46 0.75 -16.21
CA PRO A 248 -7.81 -0.25 -15.35
C PRO A 248 -6.67 -1.03 -16.01
N ALA A 249 -6.50 -0.90 -17.34
CA ALA A 249 -5.40 -1.53 -18.05
C ALA A 249 -4.06 -0.81 -17.86
N VAL A 250 -4.08 0.45 -17.38
CA VAL A 250 -2.86 1.22 -17.09
C VAL A 250 -2.13 0.61 -15.90
N THR A 251 -0.86 0.24 -16.10
CA THR A 251 0.03 -0.34 -15.09
C THR A 251 1.07 0.67 -14.62
N ILE A 252 1.85 0.32 -13.59
CA ILE A 252 2.90 1.18 -13.07
C ILE A 252 4.26 0.49 -13.17
N ALA A 253 5.34 1.26 -13.28
CA ALA A 253 6.70 0.74 -13.42
C ALA A 253 7.20 -0.09 -12.22
N PHE A 254 6.49 -0.01 -11.10
CA PHE A 254 6.77 -0.79 -9.88
C PHE A 254 6.08 -2.16 -9.87
N ASP A 255 5.19 -2.45 -10.83
CA ASP A 255 4.56 -3.77 -10.94
C ASP A 255 5.62 -4.82 -11.36
N ALA A 256 5.84 -5.83 -10.52
CA ALA A 256 6.78 -6.94 -10.81
C ALA A 256 6.29 -7.78 -12.02
N ASP A 257 4.97 -7.92 -12.17
CA ASP A 257 4.31 -8.53 -13.32
C ASP A 257 3.11 -7.66 -13.73
N ALA A 258 3.32 -6.82 -14.74
CA ALA A 258 2.32 -5.87 -15.21
C ALA A 258 1.05 -6.54 -15.76
N ASP A 259 1.15 -7.73 -16.36
CA ASP A 259 -0.02 -8.46 -16.87
C ASP A 259 -0.84 -9.07 -15.74
N ALA A 260 -0.17 -9.66 -14.75
CA ALA A 260 -0.82 -10.16 -13.55
C ALA A 260 -1.45 -9.01 -12.73
N ALA A 261 -0.74 -7.88 -12.54
CA ALA A 261 -1.26 -6.71 -11.84
C ALA A 261 -2.52 -6.14 -12.51
N ARG A 262 -2.53 -6.07 -13.85
CA ARG A 262 -3.71 -5.67 -14.64
C ARG A 262 -4.89 -6.62 -14.43
N ALA A 263 -4.64 -7.92 -14.51
CA ALA A 263 -5.68 -8.93 -14.33
C ALA A 263 -6.27 -8.90 -12.91
N THR A 264 -5.40 -8.81 -11.91
CA THR A 264 -5.81 -8.68 -10.49
C THR A 264 -6.61 -7.40 -10.27
N ARG A 265 -6.14 -6.25 -10.76
CA ARG A 265 -6.87 -4.97 -10.66
C ARG A 265 -8.26 -5.05 -11.28
N ALA A 266 -8.36 -5.61 -12.49
CA ALA A 266 -9.65 -5.76 -13.17
C ALA A 266 -10.63 -6.63 -12.36
N SER A 267 -10.15 -7.74 -11.80
CA SER A 267 -10.94 -8.65 -10.97
C SER A 267 -11.39 -8.00 -9.66
N VAL A 268 -10.47 -7.34 -8.96
CA VAL A 268 -10.77 -6.67 -7.68
C VAL A 268 -11.76 -5.53 -7.88
N LEU A 269 -11.54 -4.66 -8.87
CA LEU A 269 -12.46 -3.55 -9.16
C LEU A 269 -13.85 -4.03 -9.54
N ASP A 270 -13.97 -5.12 -10.34
CA ASP A 270 -15.27 -5.68 -10.69
C ASP A 270 -15.99 -6.30 -9.48
N MET A 271 -15.26 -7.02 -8.65
CA MET A 271 -15.76 -7.62 -7.41
C MET A 271 -16.31 -6.54 -6.47
N VAL A 272 -15.47 -5.56 -6.08
CA VAL A 272 -15.87 -4.55 -5.09
C VAL A 272 -16.99 -3.64 -5.60
N ALA A 273 -17.03 -3.34 -6.91
CA ALA A 273 -18.08 -2.55 -7.50
C ALA A 273 -19.41 -3.32 -7.63
N THR A 274 -19.35 -4.65 -7.84
CA THR A 274 -20.53 -5.50 -7.95
C THR A 274 -21.16 -5.76 -6.59
N ASP A 275 -20.32 -6.02 -5.59
CA ASP A 275 -20.76 -6.38 -4.25
C ASP A 275 -21.06 -5.13 -3.38
N GLY A 276 -20.70 -3.93 -3.84
CA GLY A 276 -20.85 -2.69 -3.08
C GLY A 276 -19.93 -2.69 -1.83
N LEU A 277 -18.80 -3.39 -1.91
CA LEU A 277 -17.89 -3.57 -0.81
C LEU A 277 -17.09 -2.29 -0.53
N ALA A 278 -17.02 -1.88 0.73
CA ALA A 278 -16.14 -0.81 1.16
C ALA A 278 -14.67 -1.22 0.99
N VAL A 279 -13.84 -0.29 0.54
CA VAL A 279 -12.41 -0.52 0.35
C VAL A 279 -11.57 0.53 1.07
N ALA A 280 -10.36 0.14 1.45
CA ALA A 280 -9.32 1.02 1.97
C ALA A 280 -8.04 0.82 1.15
N GLY A 281 -7.47 1.90 0.59
CA GLY A 281 -6.34 1.85 -0.32
C GLY A 281 -5.13 2.62 0.19
N ALA A 282 -3.94 2.00 0.07
CA ALA A 282 -2.69 2.63 0.49
C ALA A 282 -2.42 3.92 -0.30
N HIS A 283 -2.71 3.92 -1.60
CA HIS A 283 -2.45 5.04 -2.51
C HIS A 283 -3.70 5.78 -2.98
N ILE A 284 -4.71 5.81 -2.16
CA ILE A 284 -5.91 6.66 -2.34
C ILE A 284 -5.75 7.92 -1.47
N SER A 285 -6.31 9.04 -1.93
CA SER A 285 -6.32 10.28 -1.12
C SER A 285 -6.88 10.00 0.28
N PHE A 286 -6.17 10.47 1.29
CA PHE A 286 -6.52 10.24 2.70
C PHE A 286 -7.99 10.59 2.99
N PRO A 287 -8.73 9.78 3.75
CA PRO A 287 -8.33 8.60 4.53
C PRO A 287 -8.25 7.30 3.72
N GLY A 288 -8.46 7.34 2.42
CA GLY A 288 -8.38 6.19 1.52
C GLY A 288 -9.53 5.20 1.64
N ILE A 289 -10.59 5.50 2.41
CA ILE A 289 -11.74 4.63 2.64
C ILE A 289 -12.95 5.09 1.80
N GLY A 290 -13.58 4.17 1.08
CA GLY A 290 -14.72 4.48 0.21
C GLY A 290 -15.20 3.31 -0.62
N TYR A 291 -15.81 3.62 -1.76
CA TYR A 291 -16.48 2.66 -2.64
C TYR A 291 -16.05 2.85 -4.08
N ILE A 292 -16.09 1.77 -4.83
CA ILE A 292 -15.90 1.77 -6.28
C ILE A 292 -17.26 1.56 -6.96
N GLU A 293 -17.56 2.38 -7.95
CA GLU A 293 -18.75 2.28 -8.76
C GLU A 293 -18.38 2.13 -10.24
N LYS A 294 -19.12 1.31 -11.00
CA LYS A 294 -18.95 1.22 -12.45
C LYS A 294 -19.33 2.55 -13.10
N ALA A 295 -18.48 3.08 -13.98
CA ALA A 295 -18.67 4.34 -14.67
C ALA A 295 -18.22 4.27 -16.13
N GLY A 296 -19.15 4.13 -17.07
CA GLY A 296 -18.83 3.91 -18.48
C GLY A 296 -18.04 2.62 -18.68
N SER A 297 -16.85 2.73 -19.29
CA SER A 297 -15.92 1.60 -19.49
C SER A 297 -14.96 1.38 -18.32
N GLY A 298 -14.96 2.27 -17.35
CA GLY A 298 -14.08 2.23 -16.16
C GLY A 298 -14.88 2.29 -14.87
N TYR A 299 -14.27 2.91 -13.87
CA TYR A 299 -14.82 3.00 -12.53
C TYR A 299 -14.69 4.43 -11.97
N ARG A 300 -15.40 4.69 -10.89
CA ARG A 300 -15.36 5.94 -10.14
C ARG A 300 -15.16 5.64 -8.66
N TRP A 301 -14.36 6.47 -8.01
CA TRP A 301 -14.20 6.50 -6.56
C TRP A 301 -15.29 7.35 -5.92
N THR A 302 -15.90 6.84 -4.86
CA THR A 302 -16.79 7.58 -3.97
C THR A 302 -16.27 7.44 -2.54
N ALA A 303 -15.78 8.52 -1.96
CA ALA A 303 -15.26 8.49 -0.58
C ALA A 303 -16.38 8.09 0.40
N ALA A 304 -16.04 7.31 1.41
CA ALA A 304 -16.98 6.99 2.49
C ALA A 304 -17.43 8.27 3.21
N PRO A 305 -18.69 8.36 3.65
CA PRO A 305 -19.15 9.48 4.47
C PRO A 305 -18.28 9.66 5.71
N TYR A 306 -18.05 10.91 6.11
CA TYR A 306 -17.37 11.18 7.37
C TYR A 306 -18.22 10.66 8.54
N PRO A 307 -17.67 9.84 9.45
CA PRO A 307 -18.42 9.33 10.58
C PRO A 307 -18.60 10.44 11.64
N TYR A 308 -19.77 11.05 11.65
CA TYR A 308 -20.17 12.00 12.71
C TYR A 308 -20.71 11.20 13.90
N GLY A 309 -19.87 10.58 14.70
CA GLY A 309 -20.33 9.80 15.85
C GLY A 309 -19.32 9.74 16.95
#